data_d5d63b518b1bbd156a58984be3b2e337
#
_entry.id   d5d63b518b1bbd156a58984be3b2e337
#
_cell.length_a   1.000
_cell.length_b   1.000
_cell.length_c   1.000
_cell.angle_alpha   90.00
_cell.angle_beta   90.00
_cell.angle_gamma   90.00
#
_symmetry.space_group_name_H-M   'P 1'
#
loop_
_entity.id
_entity.type
_entity.pdbx_description
1 polymer ?
#
loop_
_entity_poly.entity_id
_entity_poly.type
_entity_poly.pdbx_seq_one_letter_code
_entity_poly.pdbx_strand_id
1 'polypeptide(L)'
;MKVEIGQEVLIYTVGNNARHGVSWYKGIVTKVGRKWFYVNTNNYIGEREKFSLDNGKCDGGDYISGWQAFLSEEQYNEQERLQPLRNEVVSLLRTLTYKQLLEIKNTYETRN
;
A
#
# COMPACT_ATOMS: atom_id res chain seq x y z
N MET A 1 -2.43 10.21 -0.48
CA MET A 1 -1.89 9.98 -1.83
C MET A 1 -2.46 11.04 -2.75
N LYS A 2 -1.62 11.75 -3.45
CA LYS A 2 -2.07 12.77 -4.42
C LYS A 2 -2.03 12.19 -5.83
N VAL A 3 -3.18 12.12 -6.48
CA VAL A 3 -3.28 11.69 -7.87
C VAL A 3 -4.07 12.73 -8.67
N GLU A 4 -3.76 12.81 -9.95
CA GLU A 4 -4.43 13.72 -10.89
C GLU A 4 -4.96 12.94 -12.08
N ILE A 5 -6.01 13.44 -12.71
CA ILE A 5 -6.54 12.86 -13.93
C ILE A 5 -5.45 12.91 -15.01
N GLY A 6 -5.25 11.80 -15.71
CA GLY A 6 -4.20 11.65 -16.72
C GLY A 6 -2.87 11.15 -16.19
N GLN A 7 -2.71 11.03 -14.87
CA GLN A 7 -1.49 10.55 -14.26
C GLN A 7 -1.33 9.03 -14.45
N GLU A 8 -0.11 8.60 -14.74
CA GLU A 8 0.23 7.18 -14.78
C GLU A 8 0.44 6.66 -13.37
N VAL A 9 -0.14 5.50 -13.09
CA VAL A 9 0.07 4.77 -11.83
C VAL A 9 0.45 3.32 -12.15
N LEU A 10 1.11 2.69 -11.20
CA LEU A 10 1.49 1.28 -11.29
C LEU A 10 0.62 0.47 -10.34
N ILE A 11 0.01 -0.59 -10.83
CA ILE A 11 -0.88 -1.45 -10.04
C ILE A 11 -0.22 -2.80 -9.88
N TYR A 12 0.03 -3.17 -8.63
CA TYR A 12 0.70 -4.43 -8.27
C TYR A 12 -0.23 -5.35 -7.50
N THR A 13 -0.05 -6.66 -7.69
CA THR A 13 -0.63 -7.64 -6.77
C THR A 13 0.07 -7.54 -5.44
N VAL A 14 -0.71 -7.58 -4.35
CA VAL A 14 -0.20 -7.49 -2.98
C VAL A 14 -0.87 -8.56 -2.11
N GLY A 15 -0.30 -8.80 -0.93
CA GLY A 15 -0.85 -9.75 0.03
C GLY A 15 -0.91 -11.18 -0.54
N ASN A 16 -2.02 -11.86 -0.33
CA ASN A 16 -2.17 -13.26 -0.74
C ASN A 16 -2.10 -13.45 -2.26
N ASN A 17 -2.49 -12.47 -3.04
CA ASN A 17 -2.42 -12.56 -4.50
C ASN A 17 -0.98 -12.55 -5.02
N ALA A 18 -0.04 -12.09 -4.23
CA ALA A 18 1.38 -12.10 -4.59
C ALA A 18 2.09 -13.42 -4.24
N ARG A 19 1.40 -14.40 -3.64
CA ARG A 19 1.98 -15.69 -3.22
C ARG A 19 2.61 -16.48 -4.34
N HIS A 20 2.02 -16.40 -5.53
CA HIS A 20 2.46 -17.17 -6.71
C HIS A 20 3.25 -16.32 -7.70
N GLY A 21 3.71 -15.16 -7.27
CA GLY A 21 4.42 -14.21 -8.09
C GLY A 21 3.69 -12.87 -8.15
N VAL A 22 4.45 -11.81 -8.33
CA VAL A 22 3.92 -10.46 -8.43
C VAL A 22 3.60 -10.14 -9.88
N SER A 23 2.36 -9.73 -10.13
CA SER A 23 1.94 -9.17 -11.41
C SER A 23 1.73 -7.67 -11.26
N TRP A 24 1.93 -6.92 -12.34
CA TRP A 24 1.73 -5.47 -12.32
C TRP A 24 1.26 -4.96 -13.68
N TYR A 25 0.56 -3.82 -13.64
CA TYR A 25 0.03 -3.15 -14.83
C TYR A 25 0.22 -1.66 -14.69
N LYS A 26 0.39 -0.99 -15.83
CA LYS A 26 0.30 0.47 -15.89
C LYS A 26 -1.14 0.88 -16.11
N GLY A 27 -1.57 1.94 -15.44
CA GLY A 27 -2.89 2.50 -15.63
C GLY A 27 -2.84 4.02 -15.64
N ILE A 28 -3.89 4.62 -16.21
CA ILE A 28 -4.05 6.07 -16.26
C ILE A 28 -5.26 6.45 -15.41
N VAL A 29 -5.08 7.43 -14.53
CA VAL A 29 -6.16 7.92 -13.69
C VAL A 29 -7.19 8.65 -14.56
N THR A 30 -8.44 8.18 -14.50
CA THR A 30 -9.53 8.76 -15.29
C THR A 30 -10.48 9.63 -14.50
N LYS A 31 -10.56 9.41 -13.19
CA LYS A 31 -11.45 10.14 -12.30
C LYS A 31 -10.85 10.18 -10.89
N VAL A 32 -11.00 11.32 -10.22
CA VAL A 32 -10.59 11.50 -8.83
C VAL A 32 -11.78 12.01 -8.03
N GLY A 33 -12.15 11.27 -6.99
CA GLY A 33 -13.18 11.66 -6.03
C GLY A 33 -12.58 12.11 -4.71
N ARG A 34 -13.39 12.14 -3.66
CA ARG A 34 -12.95 12.54 -2.32
C ARG A 34 -12.16 11.47 -1.59
N LYS A 35 -12.53 10.20 -1.79
CA LYS A 35 -11.92 9.04 -1.11
C LYS A 35 -11.27 8.05 -2.06
N TRP A 36 -11.69 8.08 -3.32
CA TRP A 36 -11.34 7.08 -4.31
C TRP A 36 -10.89 7.73 -5.61
N PHE A 37 -10.04 7.02 -6.34
CA PHE A 37 -9.73 7.37 -7.73
C PHE A 37 -9.91 6.14 -8.61
N TYR A 38 -10.16 6.38 -9.89
CA TYR A 38 -10.44 5.35 -10.88
C TYR A 38 -9.33 5.31 -11.92
N VAL A 39 -8.96 4.10 -12.31
CA VAL A 39 -7.85 3.88 -13.22
C VAL A 39 -8.33 3.06 -14.41
N ASN A 40 -7.98 3.51 -15.61
CA ASN A 40 -8.16 2.73 -16.83
C ASN A 40 -6.88 1.97 -17.11
N THR A 41 -6.99 0.64 -17.17
CA THR A 41 -5.92 -0.24 -17.59
C THR A 41 -6.40 -0.96 -18.85
N ASN A 42 -5.48 -1.25 -19.78
CA ASN A 42 -5.82 -2.04 -20.97
C ASN A 42 -5.99 -3.54 -20.64
N ASN A 43 -5.99 -3.87 -19.36
CA ASN A 43 -6.12 -5.22 -18.86
C ASN A 43 -7.40 -5.40 -18.06
N TYR A 44 -7.52 -6.54 -17.43
CA TYR A 44 -8.66 -7.10 -16.74
C TYR A 44 -9.29 -6.25 -15.63
N ILE A 45 -8.54 -5.31 -15.09
CA ILE A 45 -9.03 -4.41 -14.06
C ILE A 45 -9.74 -3.28 -14.80
N GLY A 46 -11.01 -3.44 -15.04
CA GLY A 46 -11.79 -2.46 -15.82
C GLY A 46 -11.98 -1.14 -15.09
N GLU A 47 -12.61 -0.18 -15.78
CA GLU A 47 -12.93 1.14 -15.26
C GLU A 47 -13.76 1.14 -13.97
N ARG A 48 -14.25 -0.03 -13.56
CA ARG A 48 -15.11 -0.19 -12.38
C ARG A 48 -14.35 -0.30 -11.07
N GLU A 49 -13.06 -0.60 -11.11
CA GLU A 49 -12.29 -0.75 -9.89
C GLU A 49 -11.76 0.60 -9.44
N LYS A 50 -11.97 0.89 -8.16
CA LYS A 50 -11.54 2.11 -7.53
C LYS A 50 -10.46 1.84 -6.50
N PHE A 51 -9.58 2.80 -6.36
CA PHE A 51 -8.45 2.72 -5.44
C PHE A 51 -8.56 3.83 -4.39
N SER A 52 -8.18 3.51 -3.16
CA SER A 52 -8.24 4.46 -2.06
C SER A 52 -7.19 5.56 -2.21
N LEU A 53 -7.61 6.80 -2.00
CA LEU A 53 -6.69 7.94 -1.94
C LEU A 53 -5.79 7.92 -0.70
N ASP A 54 -6.14 7.16 0.33
CA ASP A 54 -5.32 7.04 1.53
C ASP A 54 -4.08 6.18 1.31
N ASN A 55 -4.25 5.01 0.70
CA ASN A 55 -3.17 4.03 0.61
C ASN A 55 -3.03 3.34 -0.76
N GLY A 56 -3.89 3.69 -1.72
CA GLY A 56 -3.86 3.09 -3.05
C GLY A 56 -4.44 1.69 -3.14
N LYS A 57 -5.00 1.14 -2.07
CA LYS A 57 -5.59 -0.21 -2.10
C LYS A 57 -6.89 -0.21 -2.88
N CYS A 58 -7.07 -1.25 -3.71
CA CYS A 58 -8.28 -1.44 -4.48
C CYS A 58 -9.45 -1.84 -3.57
N ASP A 59 -10.61 -1.23 -3.80
CA ASP A 59 -11.85 -1.63 -3.15
C ASP A 59 -12.49 -2.77 -3.95
N GLY A 60 -12.40 -3.98 -3.42
CA GLY A 60 -13.01 -5.17 -4.01
C GLY A 60 -14.44 -5.43 -3.57
N GLY A 61 -15.11 -4.48 -2.91
CA GLY A 61 -16.44 -4.68 -2.33
C GLY A 61 -16.38 -5.64 -1.14
N ASP A 62 -17.19 -6.71 -1.19
CA ASP A 62 -17.22 -7.72 -0.14
C ASP A 62 -15.99 -8.64 -0.13
N TYR A 63 -15.13 -8.52 -1.13
CA TYR A 63 -13.90 -9.30 -1.25
C TYR A 63 -12.69 -8.44 -0.97
N ILE A 64 -11.70 -9.03 -0.29
CA ILE A 64 -10.41 -8.38 -0.11
C ILE A 64 -9.69 -8.37 -1.46
N SER A 65 -9.51 -7.20 -2.03
CA SER A 65 -8.76 -7.05 -3.26
C SER A 65 -7.27 -7.27 -2.99
N GLY A 66 -6.61 -8.03 -3.84
CA GLY A 66 -5.18 -8.24 -3.79
C GLY A 66 -4.39 -7.26 -4.67
N TRP A 67 -4.97 -6.11 -5.02
CA TRP A 67 -4.33 -5.11 -5.87
C TRP A 67 -4.14 -3.80 -5.14
N GLN A 68 -3.05 -3.11 -5.45
CA GLN A 68 -2.75 -1.80 -4.90
C GLN A 68 -2.07 -0.93 -5.94
N ALA A 69 -2.48 0.35 -6.01
CA ALA A 69 -1.89 1.33 -6.89
C ALA A 69 -0.73 2.05 -6.21
N PHE A 70 0.34 2.28 -6.96
CA PHE A 70 1.54 2.99 -6.52
C PHE A 70 1.88 4.08 -7.53
N LEU A 71 2.45 5.17 -7.04
CA LEU A 71 2.84 6.29 -7.90
C LEU A 71 4.13 5.99 -8.69
N SER A 72 4.96 5.07 -8.19
CA SER A 72 6.22 4.69 -8.81
C SER A 72 6.65 3.29 -8.37
N GLU A 73 7.58 2.71 -9.11
CA GLU A 73 8.23 1.45 -8.72
C GLU A 73 8.98 1.60 -7.40
N GLU A 74 9.59 2.76 -7.17
CA GLU A 74 10.30 3.05 -5.93
C GLU A 74 9.36 2.98 -4.73
N GLN A 75 8.17 3.53 -4.84
CA GLN A 75 7.17 3.49 -3.77
C GLN A 75 6.77 2.04 -3.44
N TYR A 76 6.58 1.22 -4.48
CA TYR A 76 6.29 -0.21 -4.31
C TYR A 76 7.43 -0.93 -3.58
N ASN A 77 8.66 -0.74 -4.04
CA ASN A 77 9.84 -1.37 -3.44
C ASN A 77 10.02 -0.97 -1.98
N GLU A 78 9.77 0.29 -1.67
CA GLU A 78 9.86 0.80 -0.30
C GLU A 78 8.84 0.11 0.61
N GLN A 79 7.60 -0.05 0.18
CA GLN A 79 6.59 -0.77 0.93
C GLN A 79 6.97 -2.24 1.16
N GLU A 80 7.50 -2.91 0.13
CA GLU A 80 7.93 -4.30 0.24
C GLU A 80 9.09 -4.49 1.24
N ARG A 81 9.98 -3.53 1.33
CA ARG A 81 11.08 -3.54 2.31
C ARG A 81 10.59 -3.26 3.73
N LEU A 82 9.58 -2.41 3.84
CA LEU A 82 9.07 -1.96 5.12
C LEU A 82 8.34 -3.08 5.87
N GLN A 83 7.59 -3.91 5.18
CA GLN A 83 6.78 -4.95 5.80
C GLN A 83 7.61 -5.99 6.57
N PRO A 84 8.67 -6.59 6.01
CA PRO A 84 9.52 -7.50 6.76
C PRO A 84 10.18 -6.83 7.98
N LEU A 85 10.61 -5.59 7.83
CA LEU A 85 11.23 -4.84 8.91
C LEU A 85 10.25 -4.60 10.06
N ARG A 86 9.01 -4.21 9.74
CA ARG A 86 7.95 -4.05 10.75
C ARG A 86 7.69 -5.35 11.50
N ASN A 87 7.61 -6.47 10.79
CA ASN A 87 7.38 -7.78 11.39
C ASN A 87 8.51 -8.16 12.34
N GLU A 88 9.74 -7.91 11.93
CA GLU A 88 10.93 -8.16 12.76
C GLU A 88 10.92 -7.32 14.04
N VAL A 89 10.65 -6.03 13.92
CA VAL A 89 10.56 -5.11 15.05
C VAL A 89 9.44 -5.52 16.01
N VAL A 90 8.26 -5.87 15.50
CA VAL A 90 7.14 -6.34 16.32
C VAL A 90 7.53 -7.61 17.10
N SER A 91 8.23 -8.55 16.48
CA SER A 91 8.71 -9.76 17.12
C SER A 91 9.69 -9.45 18.26
N LEU A 92 10.61 -8.53 18.01
CA LEU A 92 11.56 -8.07 19.04
C LEU A 92 10.84 -7.39 20.21
N LEU A 93 9.87 -6.55 19.93
CA LEU A 93 9.10 -5.85 20.97
C LEU A 93 8.39 -6.80 21.93
N ARG A 94 7.95 -7.96 21.44
CA ARG A 94 7.28 -8.98 22.27
C ARG A 94 8.19 -9.60 23.31
N THR A 95 9.49 -9.55 23.11
CA THR A 95 10.49 -10.13 24.04
C THR A 95 11.00 -9.12 25.06
N LEU A 96 10.66 -7.84 24.92
CA LEU A 96 11.15 -6.77 25.79
C LEU A 96 10.32 -6.63 27.05
N THR A 97 11.00 -6.22 28.14
CA THR A 97 10.33 -5.92 29.40
C THR A 97 9.57 -4.60 29.33
N TYR A 98 8.66 -4.37 30.26
CA TYR A 98 7.94 -3.11 30.38
C TYR A 98 8.88 -1.90 30.42
N LYS A 99 9.94 -1.99 31.21
CA LYS A 99 10.94 -0.91 31.35
C LYS A 99 11.62 -0.59 30.02
N GLN A 100 12.00 -1.62 29.26
CA GLN A 100 12.64 -1.47 27.96
C GLN A 100 11.69 -0.84 26.93
N LEU A 101 10.43 -1.28 26.93
CA LEU A 101 9.40 -0.71 26.07
C LEU A 101 9.15 0.77 26.38
N LEU A 102 9.14 1.13 27.66
CA LEU A 102 8.94 2.51 28.10
C LEU A 102 10.08 3.41 27.64
N GLU A 103 11.32 2.93 27.72
CA GLU A 103 12.50 3.65 27.22
C GLU A 103 12.42 3.93 25.73
N ILE A 104 12.01 2.93 24.93
CA ILE A 104 11.84 3.08 23.48
C ILE A 104 10.77 4.13 23.17
N LYS A 105 9.63 4.04 23.83
CA LYS A 105 8.53 4.98 23.67
C LYS A 105 8.98 6.41 23.98
N ASN A 106 9.65 6.61 25.09
CA ASN A 106 10.11 7.93 25.53
C ASN A 106 11.15 8.52 24.56
N THR A 107 12.07 7.68 24.08
CA THR A 107 13.08 8.09 23.10
C THR A 107 12.43 8.53 21.78
N TYR A 108 11.45 7.79 21.30
CA TYR A 108 10.72 8.11 20.07
C TYR A 108 9.92 9.42 20.22
N GLU A 109 9.18 9.56 21.29
CA GLU A 109 8.37 10.77 21.55
C GLU A 109 9.24 12.03 21.74
N THR A 110 10.44 11.89 22.31
CA THR A 110 11.37 13.00 22.49
C THR A 110 11.93 13.53 21.17
N ARG A 111 12.04 12.68 20.15
CA ARG A 111 12.55 13.08 18.82
C ARG A 111 11.54 13.81 17.96
N ASN A 112 10.29 13.72 18.31
CA ASN A 112 9.20 14.40 17.62
C ASN A 112 8.78 15.64 18.39
#